data_e3f06b093b9d345bcba82607b7b50c8b
#
_entry.id   e3f06b093b9d345bcba82607b7b50c8b
#
_cell.length_a   1.000
_cell.length_b   1.000
_cell.length_c   1.000
_cell.angle_alpha   90.00
_cell.angle_beta   90.00
_cell.angle_gamma   90.00
#
_symmetry.space_group_name_H-M   'P 1'
#
loop_
_entity.id
_entity.type
_entity.pdbx_description
1 polymer ?
#
loop_
_entity_poly.entity_id
_entity_poly.type
_entity_poly.pdbx_seq_one_letter_code
_entity_poly.pdbx_strand_id
1 'polypeptide(L)'
;FKKVTEYDWEVTVQSPEKGKFKKETFTAKFKNEGRKAFADLIEAGDENFVKSVLVGWSGIKDADGNEIEYNEDNLEAILDNQFIVLGIIKAYGESVQGATEKN
;
A
#
# COMPACT_ATOMS: atom_id res chain seq x y z
N PHE A 1 -11.28 -1.35 -24.33
CA PHE A 1 -10.87 -0.83 -23.03
C PHE A 1 -9.34 -0.69 -22.95
N LYS A 2 -8.89 0.12 -22.02
CA LYS A 2 -7.47 0.33 -21.83
C LYS A 2 -6.90 -0.59 -20.76
N LYS A 3 -5.67 -1.04 -20.97
CA LYS A 3 -4.96 -1.77 -19.94
C LYS A 3 -4.49 -0.78 -18.87
N VAL A 4 -4.82 -1.04 -17.64
CA VAL A 4 -4.38 -0.21 -16.52
C VAL A 4 -3.04 -0.72 -16.03
N THR A 5 -2.00 0.12 -16.09
CA THR A 5 -0.66 -0.27 -15.66
C THR A 5 -0.34 0.22 -14.25
N GLU A 6 -0.83 1.41 -13.91
CA GLU A 6 -0.65 1.99 -12.57
C GLU A 6 -1.94 2.71 -12.19
N TYR A 7 -2.22 2.79 -10.90
CA TYR A 7 -3.41 3.49 -10.43
C TYR A 7 -3.22 3.95 -8.99
N ASP A 8 -3.96 4.98 -8.62
CA ASP A 8 -3.96 5.49 -7.26
C ASP A 8 -5.06 4.81 -6.45
N TRP A 9 -4.77 4.52 -5.19
CA TRP A 9 -5.73 3.87 -4.31
C TRP A 9 -5.50 4.33 -2.89
N GLU A 10 -6.57 4.60 -2.14
CA GLU A 10 -6.44 5.02 -0.76
C GLU A 10 -6.05 3.84 0.13
N VAL A 11 -5.07 4.08 0.99
CA VAL A 11 -4.62 3.11 1.99
C VAL A 11 -5.02 3.62 3.37
N THR A 12 -5.64 2.76 4.16
CA THR A 12 -5.94 3.05 5.56
C THR A 12 -4.97 2.27 6.43
N VAL A 13 -4.28 2.99 7.31
CA VAL A 13 -3.34 2.39 8.25
C VAL A 13 -3.96 2.45 9.64
N GLN A 14 -4.04 1.32 10.32
CA GLN A 14 -4.55 1.25 11.68
C GLN A 14 -3.40 0.89 12.61
N SER A 15 -3.07 1.81 13.52
CA SER A 15 -1.99 1.62 14.49
C SER A 15 -2.57 1.61 15.89
N PRO A 16 -2.09 0.75 16.78
CA PRO A 16 -2.57 0.77 18.17
C PRO A 16 -2.08 2.03 18.89
N GLU A 17 -2.98 2.62 19.66
CA GLU A 17 -2.67 3.79 20.46
C GLU A 17 -3.57 3.81 21.68
N LYS A 18 -3.00 3.66 22.84
CA LYS A 18 -3.73 3.73 24.14
C LYS A 18 -4.96 2.82 24.19
N GLY A 19 -4.81 1.58 23.75
CA GLY A 19 -5.89 0.59 23.77
C GLY A 19 -6.91 0.72 22.66
N LYS A 20 -6.68 1.59 21.71
CA LYS A 20 -7.54 1.79 20.56
C LYS A 20 -6.70 1.75 19.30
N PHE A 21 -7.37 1.74 18.15
CA PHE A 21 -6.67 1.91 16.88
C PHE A 21 -6.82 3.34 16.39
N LYS A 22 -5.70 3.94 16.02
CA LYS A 22 -5.69 5.22 15.34
C LYS A 22 -5.66 4.94 13.84
N LYS A 23 -6.55 5.58 13.09
CA LYS A 23 -6.62 5.41 11.64
C LYS A 23 -6.01 6.61 10.96
N GLU A 24 -5.16 6.34 9.98
CA GLU A 24 -4.59 7.38 9.13
C GLU A 24 -4.67 6.88 7.69
N THR A 25 -4.77 7.81 6.74
CA THR A 25 -4.88 7.43 5.34
C THR A 25 -3.83 8.15 4.52
N PHE A 26 -3.45 7.51 3.42
CA PHE A 26 -2.64 8.15 2.40
C PHE A 26 -3.02 7.53 1.05
N THR A 27 -2.53 8.13 -0.03
CA THR A 27 -2.80 7.60 -1.37
C THR A 27 -1.56 6.87 -1.86
N ALA A 28 -1.72 5.60 -2.20
CA ALA A 28 -0.66 4.80 -2.80
C ALA A 28 -0.82 4.83 -4.32
N LYS A 29 0.31 4.79 -5.01
CA LYS A 29 0.31 4.50 -6.44
C LYS A 29 0.74 3.06 -6.59
N PHE A 30 -0.15 2.22 -7.10
CA PHE A 30 0.10 0.80 -7.27
C PHE A 30 0.40 0.47 -8.73
N LYS A 31 1.29 -0.50 -8.90
CA LYS A 31 1.57 -1.09 -10.19
C LYS A 31 0.67 -2.31 -10.34
N ASN A 32 0.00 -2.42 -11.48
CA ASN A 32 -0.86 -3.55 -11.75
C ASN A 32 -0.02 -4.74 -12.21
N GLU A 33 0.21 -5.68 -11.29
CA GLU A 33 1.00 -6.88 -11.58
C GLU A 33 0.19 -7.96 -12.28
N GLY A 34 -1.12 -7.75 -12.37
CA GLY A 34 -1.98 -8.72 -12.99
C GLY A 34 -2.47 -9.76 -12.00
N ARG A 35 -3.55 -10.40 -12.39
CA ARG A 35 -4.25 -11.34 -11.52
C ARG A 35 -3.41 -12.56 -11.17
N LYS A 36 -2.64 -13.07 -12.14
CA LYS A 36 -1.88 -14.30 -11.94
C LYS A 36 -0.70 -14.13 -11.00
N ALA A 37 -0.19 -12.91 -10.87
CA ALA A 37 0.95 -12.66 -10.01
C ALA A 37 0.59 -12.59 -8.54
N PHE A 38 -0.71 -12.49 -8.20
CA PHE A 38 -1.11 -12.23 -6.82
C PHE A 38 -0.66 -13.32 -5.85
N ALA A 39 -0.79 -14.58 -6.24
CA ALA A 39 -0.36 -15.69 -5.39
C ALA A 39 1.16 -15.67 -5.18
N ASP A 40 1.91 -15.36 -6.24
CA ASP A 40 3.36 -15.26 -6.14
C ASP A 40 3.79 -14.11 -5.24
N LEU A 41 3.04 -12.99 -5.28
CA LEU A 41 3.30 -11.85 -4.42
C LEU A 41 3.12 -12.23 -2.95
N ILE A 42 2.07 -12.97 -2.64
CA ILE A 42 1.82 -13.41 -1.27
C ILE A 42 2.94 -14.34 -0.78
N GLU A 43 3.36 -15.26 -1.62
CA GLU A 43 4.43 -16.19 -1.27
C GLU A 43 5.78 -15.50 -1.06
N ALA A 44 6.00 -14.38 -1.74
CA ALA A 44 7.27 -13.66 -1.65
C ALA A 44 7.47 -12.98 -0.29
N GLY A 45 6.40 -12.85 0.50
CA GLY A 45 6.47 -12.21 1.81
C GLY A 45 6.08 -10.75 1.74
N ASP A 46 5.71 -10.20 2.89
CA ASP A 46 5.10 -8.87 2.99
C ASP A 46 5.98 -7.77 2.41
N GLU A 47 7.24 -7.75 2.75
CA GLU A 47 8.14 -6.71 2.27
C GLU A 47 8.29 -6.75 0.76
N ASN A 48 8.50 -7.94 0.20
CA ASN A 48 8.65 -8.11 -1.24
C ASN A 48 7.34 -7.82 -1.96
N PHE A 49 6.22 -8.16 -1.34
CA PHE A 49 4.90 -7.82 -1.89
C PHE A 49 4.80 -6.31 -2.09
N VAL A 50 5.07 -5.55 -1.02
CA VAL A 50 4.96 -4.09 -1.09
C VAL A 50 5.93 -3.51 -2.11
N LYS A 51 7.18 -3.98 -2.12
CA LYS A 51 8.17 -3.50 -3.09
C LYS A 51 7.76 -3.76 -4.53
N SER A 52 7.00 -4.83 -4.76
CA SER A 52 6.58 -5.18 -6.12
C SER A 52 5.45 -4.31 -6.62
N VAL A 53 4.54 -3.89 -5.74
CA VAL A 53 3.30 -3.22 -6.18
C VAL A 53 3.28 -1.72 -5.88
N LEU A 54 4.05 -1.25 -4.92
CA LEU A 54 4.04 0.16 -4.52
C LEU A 54 5.10 0.93 -5.29
N VAL A 55 4.65 1.84 -6.16
CA VAL A 55 5.57 2.60 -7.01
C VAL A 55 5.53 4.10 -6.72
N GLY A 56 4.72 4.51 -5.77
CA GLY A 56 4.66 5.91 -5.37
C GLY A 56 3.64 6.09 -4.26
N TRP A 57 3.61 7.27 -3.68
CA TRP A 57 2.58 7.64 -2.72
C TRP A 57 2.48 9.15 -2.59
N SER A 58 1.39 9.60 -1.95
CA SER A 58 1.25 10.98 -1.48
C SER A 58 0.48 10.96 -0.17
N GLY A 59 0.71 11.94 0.67
CA GLY A 59 -0.01 12.07 1.91
C GLY A 59 0.57 11.33 3.10
N ILE A 60 1.78 10.77 2.97
CA ILE A 60 2.50 10.25 4.13
C ILE A 60 3.29 11.41 4.73
N LYS A 61 3.07 11.65 6.03
CA LYS A 61 3.68 12.79 6.70
C LYS A 61 4.51 12.33 7.90
N ASP A 62 5.57 13.09 8.18
CA ASP A 62 6.36 12.84 9.38
C ASP A 62 5.71 13.47 10.61
N ALA A 63 6.36 13.36 11.77
CA ALA A 63 5.83 13.87 13.02
C ALA A 63 5.63 15.38 13.01
N ASP A 64 6.36 16.09 12.18
CA ASP A 64 6.26 17.54 12.05
C ASP A 64 5.22 17.99 11.03
N GLY A 65 4.55 17.05 10.39
CA GLY A 65 3.54 17.35 9.39
C GLY A 65 4.08 17.57 7.99
N ASN A 66 5.37 17.31 7.77
CA ASN A 66 5.99 17.46 6.46
C ASN A 66 5.78 16.20 5.64
N GLU A 67 5.42 16.37 4.39
CA GLU A 67 5.21 15.22 3.52
C GLU A 67 6.52 14.50 3.23
N ILE A 68 6.48 13.19 3.35
CA ILE A 68 7.62 12.32 3.05
C ILE A 68 7.51 11.90 1.60
N GLU A 69 8.49 12.27 0.78
CA GLU A 69 8.42 11.91 -0.63
C GLU A 69 8.79 10.45 -0.85
N TYR A 70 8.28 9.88 -1.94
CA TYR A 70 8.62 8.52 -2.33
C TYR A 70 10.05 8.47 -2.85
N ASN A 71 10.89 7.70 -2.18
CA ASN A 71 12.22 7.35 -2.66
C ASN A 71 12.64 6.06 -1.96
N GLU A 72 13.79 5.53 -2.36
CA GLU A 72 14.21 4.22 -1.88
C GLU A 72 14.43 4.21 -0.37
N ASP A 73 15.06 5.26 0.18
CA ASP A 73 15.32 5.34 1.61
C ASP A 73 14.02 5.42 2.41
N ASN A 74 13.09 6.24 1.95
CA ASN A 74 11.81 6.37 2.64
C ASN A 74 10.96 5.13 2.49
N LEU A 75 11.06 4.43 1.36
CA LEU A 75 10.38 3.14 1.20
C LEU A 75 10.88 2.14 2.24
N GLU A 76 12.20 2.05 2.42
CA GLU A 76 12.74 1.15 3.44
C GLU A 76 12.26 1.55 4.84
N ALA A 77 12.16 2.84 5.11
CA ALA A 77 11.68 3.31 6.40
C ALA A 77 10.24 2.91 6.67
N ILE A 78 9.37 3.01 5.67
CA ILE A 78 7.96 2.62 5.90
C ILE A 78 7.81 1.11 5.98
N LEU A 79 8.68 0.35 5.32
CA LEU A 79 8.64 -1.12 5.40
C LEU A 79 8.97 -1.62 6.80
N ASP A 80 9.61 -0.81 7.61
CA ASP A 80 9.90 -1.13 9.00
C ASP A 80 8.67 -1.02 9.89
N ASN A 81 7.62 -0.40 9.40
CA ASN A 81 6.37 -0.23 10.15
C ASN A 81 5.35 -1.27 9.68
N GLN A 82 5.14 -2.30 10.50
CA GLN A 82 4.26 -3.40 10.11
C GLN A 82 2.81 -2.96 9.88
N PHE A 83 2.36 -1.90 10.56
CA PHE A 83 0.99 -1.45 10.38
C PHE A 83 0.78 -0.77 9.03
N ILE A 84 1.79 -0.04 8.55
CA ILE A 84 1.74 0.53 7.21
C ILE A 84 1.78 -0.59 6.17
N VAL A 85 2.67 -1.57 6.36
CA VAL A 85 2.80 -2.70 5.44
C VAL A 85 1.49 -3.46 5.33
N LEU A 86 0.87 -3.79 6.46
CA LEU A 86 -0.41 -4.49 6.45
C LEU A 86 -1.51 -3.69 5.78
N GLY A 87 -1.53 -2.36 6.00
CA GLY A 87 -2.50 -1.49 5.36
C GLY A 87 -2.35 -1.47 3.85
N ILE A 88 -1.11 -1.45 3.37
CA ILE A 88 -0.82 -1.46 1.94
C ILE A 88 -1.26 -2.78 1.31
N ILE A 89 -0.93 -3.91 1.93
CA ILE A 89 -1.30 -5.22 1.40
C ILE A 89 -2.81 -5.36 1.33
N LYS A 90 -3.51 -4.94 2.39
CA LYS A 90 -4.96 -5.00 2.42
C LYS A 90 -5.56 -4.12 1.33
N ALA A 91 -5.04 -2.90 1.18
CA ALA A 91 -5.55 -1.97 0.18
C ALA A 91 -5.35 -2.50 -1.23
N TYR A 92 -4.17 -3.07 -1.50
CA TYR A 92 -3.91 -3.64 -2.81
C TYR A 92 -4.87 -4.80 -3.09
N GLY A 93 -5.06 -5.68 -2.11
CA GLY A 93 -5.99 -6.80 -2.24
C GLY A 93 -7.41 -6.32 -2.54
N GLU A 94 -7.85 -5.30 -1.82
CA GLU A 94 -9.19 -4.73 -2.05
C GLU A 94 -9.31 -4.10 -3.43
N SER A 95 -8.24 -3.46 -3.90
CA SER A 95 -8.27 -2.80 -5.21
C SER A 95 -8.43 -3.80 -6.35
N VAL A 96 -7.80 -4.97 -6.25
CA VAL A 96 -7.93 -5.98 -7.29
C VAL A 96 -9.20 -6.80 -7.13
N GLN A 97 -9.64 -7.07 -5.90
CA GLN A 97 -10.88 -7.80 -5.66
C GLN A 97 -12.11 -6.97 -6.01
N GLY A 98 -12.06 -5.70 -5.69
CA GLY A 98 -13.16 -4.80 -6.00
C GLY A 98 -13.48 -4.78 -7.49
N ALA A 99 -12.45 -4.81 -8.32
CA ALA A 99 -12.63 -4.86 -9.76
C ALA A 99 -13.29 -6.16 -10.21
N THR A 100 -13.05 -7.25 -9.46
CA THR A 100 -13.61 -8.56 -9.79
C THR A 100 -15.02 -8.71 -9.29
N GLU A 101 -15.31 -8.21 -8.08
CA GLU A 101 -16.60 -8.36 -7.43
C GLU A 101 -17.63 -7.35 -7.88
N LYS A 102 -17.20 -6.31 -8.50
CA LYS A 102 -18.07 -5.25 -8.95
C LYS A 102 -19.06 -5.76 -9.98
N ASN A 103 -20.30 -5.61 -9.71
CA ASN A 103 -21.37 -6.08 -10.61
C ASN A 103 -21.86 -4.99 -11.51
#